data_3264412f1dc86f665651b599af29aeb3
#
_entry.id   3264412f1dc86f665651b599af29aeb3
#
_cell.length_a   1.000
_cell.length_b   1.000
_cell.length_c   1.000
_cell.angle_alpha   90.00
_cell.angle_beta   90.00
_cell.angle_gamma   90.00
#
_symmetry.space_group_name_H-M   'P 1'
#
loop_
_entity.id
_entity.type
_entity.pdbx_description
1 polymer ?
#
loop_
_entity_poly.entity_id
_entity_poly.type
_entity_poly.pdbx_seq_one_letter_code
_entity_poly.pdbx_strand_id
1 'polypeptide(L)'
;MIRAIDILNLPSMREGYIAAGGNGAYRVIRRFEILEETYPAVVQYLDEGIFYLTSFWSLADNKENRIHLIEAMIEHRCAGIGIMPGSYLNEEIDPEILKLGNECGFPILYIPVTVRWGDMVSEYSIIANNSMESIERSWMDMALGTFVDFHVNKDPDMLCRKMSEILQLPIVMSALTVYSYGTEGITVAFLISRIQKIRQNEGNTMQSPMMLRIDSSRLAVVYFGENSMVVCCPSRGSVQENMLQLYHQMAPYIVRELDNISQGSKIRKIEPAI
;
A
#
# COMPACT_ATOMS: atom_id res chain seq x y z
N MET A 1 1.00 9.23 -4.05
CA MET A 1 0.45 9.52 -2.70
C MET A 1 -0.22 10.88 -2.73
N ILE A 2 -1.50 10.95 -2.34
CA ILE A 2 -2.28 12.19 -2.32
C ILE A 2 -2.02 12.94 -1.01
N ARG A 3 -1.93 14.25 -1.09
CA ARG A 3 -1.71 15.16 0.06
C ARG A 3 -2.93 16.06 0.24
N ALA A 4 -3.06 16.68 1.41
CA ALA A 4 -4.16 17.61 1.67
C ALA A 4 -4.22 18.77 0.64
N ILE A 5 -3.07 19.27 0.17
CA ILE A 5 -3.00 20.31 -0.87
C ILE A 5 -3.56 19.84 -2.22
N ASP A 6 -3.44 18.55 -2.54
CA ASP A 6 -3.87 18.01 -3.84
C ASP A 6 -5.38 17.99 -3.99
N ILE A 7 -6.13 18.09 -2.87
CA ILE A 7 -7.59 18.21 -2.86
C ILE A 7 -8.04 19.49 -3.58
N LEU A 8 -7.26 20.56 -3.51
CA LEU A 8 -7.59 21.81 -4.21
C LEU A 8 -7.51 21.69 -5.74
N ASN A 9 -6.88 20.63 -6.25
CA ASN A 9 -6.82 20.36 -7.69
C ASN A 9 -8.05 19.59 -8.20
N LEU A 10 -8.95 19.16 -7.31
CA LEU A 10 -10.20 18.53 -7.74
C LEU A 10 -11.06 19.53 -8.52
N PRO A 11 -11.71 19.13 -9.64
CA PRO A 11 -12.59 20.00 -10.40
C PRO A 11 -13.70 20.65 -9.56
N SER A 12 -14.22 19.93 -8.57
CA SER A 12 -15.24 20.43 -7.64
C SER A 12 -14.70 21.52 -6.70
N MET A 13 -13.39 21.59 -6.47
CA MET A 13 -12.74 22.48 -5.50
C MET A 13 -12.23 23.80 -6.11
N ARG A 14 -12.68 24.21 -7.30
CA ARG A 14 -12.21 25.43 -7.98
C ARG A 14 -12.28 26.70 -7.14
N GLU A 15 -13.28 26.81 -6.28
CA GLU A 15 -13.50 27.95 -5.37
C GLU A 15 -13.09 27.59 -3.92
N GLY A 16 -12.60 26.36 -3.69
CA GLY A 16 -12.09 25.92 -2.41
C GLY A 16 -10.70 26.46 -2.14
N TYR A 17 -10.34 26.59 -0.87
CA TYR A 17 -9.02 27.07 -0.47
C TYR A 17 -8.60 26.51 0.90
N ILE A 18 -7.31 26.65 1.23
CA ILE A 18 -6.81 26.36 2.57
C ILE A 18 -7.19 27.53 3.48
N ALA A 19 -8.15 27.31 4.38
CA ALA A 19 -8.59 28.31 5.33
C ALA A 19 -7.62 28.46 6.51
N ALA A 20 -6.96 27.36 6.93
CA ALA A 20 -5.96 27.38 7.98
C ALA A 20 -4.99 26.19 7.87
N GLY A 21 -3.89 26.21 8.63
CA GLY A 21 -2.96 25.10 8.75
C GLY A 21 -2.15 24.82 7.48
N GLY A 22 -1.85 25.81 6.66
CA GLY A 22 -1.12 25.66 5.40
C GLY A 22 0.22 24.93 5.53
N ASN A 23 0.90 25.05 6.67
CA ASN A 23 2.15 24.33 6.95
C ASN A 23 1.97 22.79 6.98
N GLY A 24 0.75 22.32 7.25
CA GLY A 24 0.40 20.89 7.24
C GLY A 24 -0.20 20.41 5.92
N ALA A 25 -0.32 21.26 4.90
CA ALA A 25 -1.00 20.95 3.65
C ALA A 25 -0.34 19.77 2.85
N TYR A 26 0.90 19.42 3.19
CA TYR A 26 1.63 18.31 2.58
C TYR A 26 1.45 16.97 3.32
N ARG A 27 0.59 16.91 4.34
CA ARG A 27 0.26 15.65 5.02
C ARG A 27 -0.37 14.67 4.02
N VAL A 28 0.09 13.42 4.08
CA VAL A 28 -0.39 12.34 3.21
C VAL A 28 -1.78 11.90 3.66
N ILE A 29 -2.69 11.80 2.71
CA ILE A 29 -4.04 11.27 2.93
C ILE A 29 -4.03 9.79 2.60
N ARG A 30 -4.40 8.96 3.58
CA ARG A 30 -4.59 7.51 3.41
C ARG A 30 -6.00 7.19 2.90
N ARG A 31 -6.99 7.91 3.42
CA ARG A 31 -8.41 7.71 3.12
C ARG A 31 -9.18 9.01 3.26
N PHE A 32 -10.30 9.06 2.59
CA PHE A 32 -11.23 10.19 2.57
C PHE A 32 -12.55 9.74 3.17
N GLU A 33 -13.08 10.45 4.16
CA GLU A 33 -14.33 10.09 4.84
C GLU A 33 -15.23 11.30 5.08
N ILE A 34 -16.55 11.08 5.02
CA ILE A 34 -17.55 12.07 5.40
C ILE A 34 -17.91 11.82 6.87
N LEU A 35 -17.90 12.87 7.65
CA LEU A 35 -18.12 12.84 9.09
C LEU A 35 -19.23 13.80 9.50
N GLU A 36 -20.39 13.26 9.84
CA GLU A 36 -21.57 14.04 10.27
C GLU A 36 -22.13 13.51 11.61
N GLU A 37 -21.27 12.95 12.45
CA GLU A 37 -21.65 12.42 13.76
C GLU A 37 -21.50 13.51 14.84
N THR A 38 -22.18 13.31 15.97
CA THR A 38 -22.15 14.23 17.11
C THR A 38 -20.91 14.02 17.99
N TYR A 39 -20.46 15.10 18.65
CA TYR A 39 -19.41 15.02 19.67
C TYR A 39 -20.04 14.65 21.05
N PRO A 40 -19.44 13.76 21.89
CA PRO A 40 -18.13 13.11 21.69
C PRO A 40 -18.17 11.77 20.94
N ALA A 41 -19.33 11.29 20.49
CA ALA A 41 -19.45 9.97 19.86
C ALA A 41 -18.57 9.83 18.61
N VAL A 42 -18.32 10.91 17.90
CA VAL A 42 -17.49 10.98 16.69
C VAL A 42 -16.03 10.56 16.92
N VAL A 43 -15.50 10.76 18.13
CA VAL A 43 -14.07 10.55 18.46
C VAL A 43 -13.62 9.11 18.21
N GLN A 44 -14.51 8.11 18.42
CA GLN A 44 -14.21 6.71 18.16
C GLN A 44 -13.95 6.35 16.69
N TYR A 45 -14.29 7.24 15.77
CA TYR A 45 -14.11 7.06 14.32
C TYR A 45 -12.90 7.83 13.77
N LEU A 46 -12.16 8.54 14.63
CA LEU A 46 -10.99 9.31 14.21
C LEU A 46 -9.76 8.43 14.12
N ASP A 47 -9.14 8.40 12.92
CA ASP A 47 -7.96 7.60 12.65
C ASP A 47 -6.82 8.44 12.01
N GLU A 48 -5.59 8.01 12.25
CA GLU A 48 -4.39 8.63 11.69
C GLU A 48 -4.39 8.59 10.16
N GLY A 49 -4.11 9.73 9.55
CA GLY A 49 -3.95 9.86 8.09
C GLY A 49 -5.27 9.91 7.31
N ILE A 50 -6.43 9.96 7.97
CA ILE A 50 -7.71 10.17 7.31
C ILE A 50 -7.96 11.66 7.14
N PHE A 51 -8.47 12.04 5.95
CA PHE A 51 -8.97 13.37 5.67
C PHE A 51 -10.50 13.35 5.74
N TYR A 52 -11.05 14.12 6.65
CA TYR A 52 -12.48 14.16 6.88
C TYR A 52 -13.17 15.31 6.13
N LEU A 53 -14.39 15.05 5.71
CA LEU A 53 -15.31 16.07 5.17
C LEU A 53 -16.48 16.23 6.12
N THR A 54 -16.86 17.46 6.42
CA THR A 54 -18.01 17.74 7.25
C THR A 54 -18.70 19.03 6.84
N SER A 55 -20.00 19.10 7.06
CA SER A 55 -20.76 20.35 7.04
C SER A 55 -20.94 20.95 8.43
N PHE A 56 -20.56 20.22 9.48
CA PHE A 56 -20.91 20.51 10.87
C PHE A 56 -22.42 20.56 11.15
N TRP A 57 -23.24 19.95 10.29
CA TRP A 57 -24.67 19.95 10.49
C TRP A 57 -25.09 19.44 11.87
N SER A 58 -24.53 18.31 12.30
CA SER A 58 -24.79 17.70 13.61
C SER A 58 -24.27 18.53 14.81
N LEU A 59 -23.40 19.51 14.55
CA LEU A 59 -22.76 20.36 15.55
C LEU A 59 -23.09 21.87 15.32
N ALA A 60 -24.11 22.17 14.52
CA ALA A 60 -24.45 23.56 14.12
C ALA A 60 -24.65 24.48 15.33
N ASP A 61 -25.40 24.02 16.32
CA ASP A 61 -25.74 24.78 17.50
C ASP A 61 -24.72 24.76 18.64
N ASN A 62 -23.59 24.04 18.45
CA ASN A 62 -22.59 23.85 19.51
C ASN A 62 -21.17 24.13 19.03
N LYS A 63 -20.77 25.40 19.14
CA LYS A 63 -19.44 25.85 18.76
C LYS A 63 -18.34 25.15 19.55
N GLU A 64 -18.52 24.91 20.85
CA GLU A 64 -17.52 24.27 21.69
C GLU A 64 -17.24 22.84 21.24
N ASN A 65 -18.27 22.09 20.90
CA ASN A 65 -18.11 20.75 20.34
C ASN A 65 -17.42 20.74 18.96
N ARG A 66 -17.60 21.78 18.13
CA ARG A 66 -16.84 21.92 16.88
C ARG A 66 -15.33 22.11 17.15
N ILE A 67 -14.99 22.93 18.14
CA ILE A 67 -13.59 23.14 18.54
C ILE A 67 -12.98 21.84 19.10
N HIS A 68 -13.69 21.20 20.04
CA HIS A 68 -13.24 19.92 20.61
C HIS A 68 -13.05 18.82 19.56
N LEU A 69 -13.88 18.80 18.53
CA LEU A 69 -13.70 17.86 17.41
C LEU A 69 -12.38 18.13 16.68
N ILE A 70 -12.03 19.36 16.40
CA ILE A 70 -10.74 19.68 15.76
C ILE A 70 -9.55 19.33 16.66
N GLU A 71 -9.65 19.60 17.96
CA GLU A 71 -8.64 19.18 18.93
C GLU A 71 -8.43 17.66 18.91
N ALA A 72 -9.52 16.89 18.96
CA ALA A 72 -9.46 15.44 18.88
C ALA A 72 -8.87 14.95 17.55
N MET A 73 -9.19 15.56 16.41
CA MET A 73 -8.60 15.23 15.12
C MET A 73 -7.09 15.47 15.08
N ILE A 74 -6.63 16.53 15.71
CA ILE A 74 -5.20 16.83 15.84
C ILE A 74 -4.49 15.76 16.70
N GLU A 75 -5.08 15.41 17.85
CA GLU A 75 -4.55 14.37 18.74
C GLU A 75 -4.47 12.99 18.05
N HIS A 76 -5.49 12.62 17.25
CA HIS A 76 -5.54 11.39 16.49
C HIS A 76 -4.69 11.43 15.19
N ARG A 77 -3.94 12.52 14.95
CA ARG A 77 -3.09 12.69 13.77
C ARG A 77 -3.82 12.54 12.45
N CYS A 78 -5.05 12.97 12.39
CA CYS A 78 -5.80 13.03 11.14
C CYS A 78 -5.04 13.86 10.09
N ALA A 79 -5.24 13.56 8.81
CA ALA A 79 -4.54 14.25 7.72
C ALA A 79 -5.00 15.70 7.55
N GLY A 80 -6.26 15.99 7.87
CA GLY A 80 -6.89 17.30 7.78
C GLY A 80 -8.40 17.20 7.75
N ILE A 81 -9.04 18.33 7.52
CA ILE A 81 -10.49 18.42 7.42
C ILE A 81 -10.91 19.41 6.32
N GLY A 82 -11.92 19.02 5.55
CA GLY A 82 -12.65 19.91 4.65
C GLY A 82 -13.99 20.28 5.27
N ILE A 83 -14.23 21.58 5.44
CA ILE A 83 -15.45 22.10 6.05
C ILE A 83 -16.26 22.82 4.98
N MET A 84 -17.54 22.42 4.84
CA MET A 84 -18.55 23.09 4.02
C MET A 84 -19.51 23.82 4.95
N PRO A 85 -19.24 25.07 5.32
CA PRO A 85 -20.12 25.79 6.22
C PRO A 85 -21.38 26.22 5.49
N GLY A 86 -22.51 25.64 5.84
CA GLY A 86 -23.82 26.05 5.29
C GLY A 86 -24.36 27.34 5.89
N SER A 87 -25.54 27.76 5.43
CA SER A 87 -26.21 28.97 5.91
C SER A 87 -26.45 28.98 7.42
N TYR A 88 -26.57 27.82 8.05
CA TYR A 88 -26.68 27.67 9.52
C TYR A 88 -25.39 28.04 10.28
N LEU A 89 -24.24 28.16 9.58
CA LEU A 89 -22.99 28.70 10.09
C LEU A 89 -22.64 30.06 9.46
N ASN A 90 -23.61 30.75 8.85
CA ASN A 90 -23.39 31.98 8.07
C ASN A 90 -22.34 31.84 6.97
N GLU A 91 -22.17 30.63 6.44
CA GLU A 91 -21.13 30.26 5.44
C GLU A 91 -19.70 30.55 5.88
N GLU A 92 -19.46 30.62 7.19
CA GLU A 92 -18.13 30.90 7.79
C GLU A 92 -17.65 29.77 8.67
N ILE A 93 -16.34 29.62 8.75
CA ILE A 93 -15.67 28.71 9.70
C ILE A 93 -15.32 29.54 10.95
N ASP A 94 -15.57 28.97 12.12
CA ASP A 94 -15.26 29.62 13.40
C ASP A 94 -13.81 30.11 13.48
N PRO A 95 -13.57 31.37 13.84
CA PRO A 95 -12.21 31.93 13.92
C PRO A 95 -11.25 31.16 14.86
N GLU A 96 -11.80 30.59 15.94
CA GLU A 96 -11.03 29.78 16.88
C GLU A 96 -10.55 28.47 16.25
N ILE A 97 -11.36 27.85 15.40
CA ILE A 97 -10.98 26.66 14.62
C ILE A 97 -9.84 27.00 13.66
N LEU A 98 -9.95 28.13 12.94
CA LEU A 98 -8.90 28.61 12.05
C LEU A 98 -7.58 28.90 12.79
N LYS A 99 -7.70 29.54 13.97
CA LYS A 99 -6.55 29.80 14.82
C LYS A 99 -5.86 28.50 15.25
N LEU A 100 -6.64 27.54 15.75
CA LEU A 100 -6.15 26.23 16.19
C LEU A 100 -5.46 25.49 15.01
N GLY A 101 -6.06 25.49 13.82
CA GLY A 101 -5.48 24.92 12.61
C GLY A 101 -4.11 25.52 12.28
N ASN A 102 -3.97 26.85 12.37
CA ASN A 102 -2.71 27.53 12.10
C ASN A 102 -1.63 27.23 13.17
N GLU A 103 -2.00 27.23 14.45
CA GLU A 103 -1.08 26.96 15.56
C GLU A 103 -0.53 25.53 15.53
N CYS A 104 -1.37 24.55 15.18
CA CYS A 104 -1.02 23.13 15.13
C CYS A 104 -0.57 22.65 13.75
N GLY A 105 -0.57 23.49 12.72
CA GLY A 105 -0.31 23.07 11.35
C GLY A 105 -1.29 21.99 10.89
N PHE A 106 -2.55 22.09 11.31
CA PHE A 106 -3.61 21.15 10.91
C PHE A 106 -4.38 21.72 9.73
N PRO A 107 -4.33 21.08 8.53
CA PRO A 107 -4.94 21.66 7.34
C PRO A 107 -6.46 21.64 7.43
N ILE A 108 -7.03 22.83 7.30
CA ILE A 108 -8.46 23.08 7.24
C ILE A 108 -8.78 23.69 5.88
N LEU A 109 -9.57 22.98 5.07
CA LEU A 109 -9.99 23.45 3.76
C LEU A 109 -11.42 23.97 3.83
N TYR A 110 -11.65 25.14 3.24
CA TYR A 110 -12.99 25.62 2.97
C TYR A 110 -13.52 24.94 1.71
N ILE A 111 -14.69 24.34 1.80
CA ILE A 111 -15.40 23.71 0.69
C ILE A 111 -16.63 24.55 0.35
N PRO A 112 -16.76 25.01 -0.90
CA PRO A 112 -17.93 25.78 -1.32
C PRO A 112 -19.24 24.99 -1.16
N VAL A 113 -20.30 25.65 -0.76
CA VAL A 113 -21.64 25.04 -0.55
C VAL A 113 -22.26 24.48 -1.83
N THR A 114 -21.73 24.84 -2.99
CA THR A 114 -22.12 24.32 -4.30
C THR A 114 -21.58 22.93 -4.60
N VAL A 115 -20.58 22.48 -3.84
CA VAL A 115 -19.91 21.17 -4.01
C VAL A 115 -20.82 20.06 -3.48
N ARG A 116 -20.94 18.97 -4.26
CA ARG A 116 -21.60 17.75 -3.80
C ARG A 116 -20.57 16.79 -3.26
N TRP A 117 -20.81 16.21 -2.09
CA TRP A 117 -19.92 15.19 -1.50
C TRP A 117 -19.63 14.03 -2.45
N GLY A 118 -20.65 13.58 -3.19
CA GLY A 118 -20.49 12.49 -4.15
C GLY A 118 -19.51 12.80 -5.27
N ASP A 119 -19.52 14.03 -5.80
CA ASP A 119 -18.59 14.46 -6.85
C ASP A 119 -17.18 14.49 -6.30
N MET A 120 -16.97 15.08 -5.13
CA MET A 120 -15.68 15.19 -4.47
C MET A 120 -15.07 13.82 -4.14
N VAL A 121 -15.87 12.89 -3.62
CA VAL A 121 -15.43 11.52 -3.33
C VAL A 121 -15.08 10.78 -4.61
N SER A 122 -15.86 10.95 -5.68
CA SER A 122 -15.59 10.33 -6.99
C SER A 122 -14.30 10.88 -7.61
N GLU A 123 -14.11 12.20 -7.62
CA GLU A 123 -12.89 12.84 -8.13
C GLU A 123 -11.66 12.43 -7.34
N TYR A 124 -11.75 12.39 -6.00
CA TYR A 124 -10.67 11.88 -5.16
C TYR A 124 -10.33 10.43 -5.50
N SER A 125 -11.32 9.56 -5.67
CA SER A 125 -11.12 8.16 -6.01
C SER A 125 -10.40 7.99 -7.34
N ILE A 126 -10.70 8.83 -8.35
CA ILE A 126 -10.01 8.82 -9.64
C ILE A 126 -8.53 9.20 -9.46
N ILE A 127 -8.23 10.27 -8.69
CA ILE A 127 -6.84 10.68 -8.43
C ILE A 127 -6.10 9.62 -7.61
N ALA A 128 -6.76 9.02 -6.60
CA ALA A 128 -6.20 7.96 -5.80
C ALA A 128 -5.82 6.74 -6.65
N ASN A 129 -6.72 6.29 -7.50
CA ASN A 129 -6.49 5.18 -8.41
C ASN A 129 -5.38 5.50 -9.42
N ASN A 130 -5.39 6.68 -10.04
CA ASN A 130 -4.34 7.09 -10.98
C ASN A 130 -2.96 7.17 -10.29
N SER A 131 -2.90 7.61 -9.03
CA SER A 131 -1.66 7.64 -8.27
C SER A 131 -1.17 6.24 -7.91
N MET A 132 -2.08 5.31 -7.63
CA MET A 132 -1.77 3.89 -7.42
C MET A 132 -1.29 3.25 -8.72
N GLU A 133 -2.00 3.42 -9.83
CA GLU A 133 -1.58 2.92 -11.13
C GLU A 133 -0.18 3.42 -11.56
N SER A 134 0.16 4.68 -11.28
CA SER A 134 1.49 5.21 -11.60
C SER A 134 2.59 4.56 -10.76
N ILE A 135 2.31 4.26 -9.49
CA ILE A 135 3.22 3.54 -8.61
C ILE A 135 3.35 2.10 -9.07
N GLU A 136 2.24 1.42 -9.36
CA GLU A 136 2.22 0.06 -9.87
C GLU A 136 2.96 -0.07 -11.20
N ARG A 137 2.79 0.89 -12.12
CA ARG A 137 3.57 0.96 -13.38
C ARG A 137 5.05 1.11 -13.11
N SER A 138 5.45 1.99 -12.20
CA SER A 138 6.85 2.17 -11.84
C SER A 138 7.47 0.90 -11.26
N TRP A 139 6.75 0.19 -10.40
CA TRP A 139 7.21 -1.09 -9.87
C TRP A 139 7.25 -2.18 -10.94
N MET A 140 6.26 -2.20 -11.83
CA MET A 140 6.24 -3.13 -12.95
C MET A 140 7.43 -2.87 -13.91
N ASP A 141 7.73 -1.61 -14.21
CA ASP A 141 8.88 -1.24 -15.05
C ASP A 141 10.21 -1.64 -14.39
N MET A 142 10.36 -1.42 -13.07
CA MET A 142 11.53 -1.85 -12.31
C MET A 142 11.66 -3.38 -12.29
N ALA A 143 10.55 -4.07 -12.11
CA ALA A 143 10.52 -5.53 -12.10
C ALA A 143 10.83 -6.11 -13.47
N LEU A 144 10.28 -5.55 -14.54
CA LEU A 144 10.60 -5.92 -15.93
C LEU A 144 12.06 -5.65 -16.26
N GLY A 145 12.61 -4.49 -15.89
CA GLY A 145 14.02 -4.18 -16.06
C GLY A 145 14.91 -5.19 -15.35
N THR A 146 14.58 -5.55 -14.11
CA THR A 146 15.30 -6.59 -13.35
C THR A 146 15.23 -7.96 -14.03
N PHE A 147 14.08 -8.29 -14.63
CA PHE A 147 13.90 -9.54 -15.33
C PHE A 147 14.69 -9.61 -16.65
N VAL A 148 14.76 -8.50 -17.37
CA VAL A 148 15.61 -8.36 -18.56
C VAL A 148 17.08 -8.51 -18.19
N ASP A 149 17.56 -7.84 -17.15
CA ASP A 149 18.92 -7.98 -16.62
C ASP A 149 19.22 -9.42 -16.25
N PHE A 150 18.29 -10.10 -15.59
CA PHE A 150 18.43 -11.51 -15.24
C PHE A 150 18.48 -12.40 -16.48
N HIS A 151 17.65 -12.13 -17.50
CA HIS A 151 17.65 -12.91 -18.74
C HIS A 151 18.99 -12.84 -19.46
N VAL A 152 19.66 -11.69 -19.40
CA VAL A 152 21.00 -11.47 -19.99
C VAL A 152 22.09 -12.13 -19.12
N ASN A 153 22.11 -11.83 -17.83
CA ASN A 153 23.19 -12.18 -16.94
C ASN A 153 23.08 -13.58 -16.31
N LYS A 154 21.86 -14.16 -16.29
CA LYS A 154 21.53 -15.46 -15.70
C LYS A 154 22.00 -15.61 -14.24
N ASP A 155 21.91 -14.52 -13.47
CA ASP A 155 22.30 -14.43 -12.06
C ASP A 155 21.07 -14.51 -11.13
N PRO A 156 20.75 -15.69 -10.55
CA PRO A 156 19.60 -15.85 -9.66
C PRO A 156 19.77 -15.12 -8.32
N ASP A 157 20.99 -14.89 -7.86
CA ASP A 157 21.24 -14.16 -6.61
C ASP A 157 20.85 -12.69 -6.76
N MET A 158 21.31 -12.06 -7.83
CA MET A 158 20.94 -10.70 -8.18
C MET A 158 19.43 -10.57 -8.35
N LEU A 159 18.77 -11.52 -9.04
CA LEU A 159 17.31 -11.50 -9.22
C LEU A 159 16.58 -11.59 -7.88
N CYS A 160 16.98 -12.54 -7.01
CA CYS A 160 16.36 -12.73 -5.70
C CYS A 160 16.45 -11.47 -4.83
N ARG A 161 17.62 -10.83 -4.79
CA ARG A 161 17.87 -9.61 -4.05
C ARG A 161 17.00 -8.45 -4.58
N LYS A 162 17.08 -8.15 -5.87
CA LYS A 162 16.31 -7.06 -6.48
C LYS A 162 14.80 -7.26 -6.35
N MET A 163 14.31 -8.48 -6.49
CA MET A 163 12.90 -8.79 -6.29
C MET A 163 12.46 -8.55 -4.84
N SER A 164 13.29 -8.93 -3.86
CA SER A 164 13.01 -8.64 -2.45
C SER A 164 12.97 -7.13 -2.18
N GLU A 165 13.88 -6.36 -2.78
CA GLU A 165 13.92 -4.89 -2.66
C GLU A 165 12.70 -4.23 -3.30
N ILE A 166 12.31 -4.63 -4.52
CA ILE A 166 11.15 -4.07 -5.24
C ILE A 166 9.83 -4.38 -4.52
N LEU A 167 9.65 -5.64 -4.14
CA LEU A 167 8.42 -6.11 -3.49
C LEU A 167 8.36 -5.74 -2.01
N GLN A 168 9.50 -5.36 -1.41
CA GLN A 168 9.64 -5.15 0.04
C GLN A 168 9.14 -6.36 0.85
N LEU A 169 9.38 -7.55 0.31
CA LEU A 169 8.94 -8.81 0.88
C LEU A 169 10.12 -9.79 0.99
N PRO A 170 10.13 -10.66 2.00
CA PRO A 170 11.09 -11.77 2.06
C PRO A 170 10.92 -12.71 0.87
N ILE A 171 11.97 -12.91 0.10
CA ILE A 171 11.98 -13.78 -1.07
C ILE A 171 13.00 -14.90 -0.88
N VAL A 172 12.61 -16.11 -1.20
CA VAL A 172 13.48 -17.27 -1.29
C VAL A 172 13.32 -17.88 -2.67
N MET A 173 14.45 -18.08 -3.37
CA MET A 173 14.50 -18.77 -4.65
C MET A 173 15.36 -20.04 -4.49
N SER A 174 14.89 -21.14 -5.00
CA SER A 174 15.62 -22.41 -4.99
C SER A 174 15.61 -23.03 -6.38
N ALA A 175 16.79 -23.29 -6.89
CA ALA A 175 17.04 -24.04 -8.12
C ALA A 175 18.18 -25.04 -7.85
N LEU A 176 19.35 -24.84 -8.45
CA LEU A 176 20.59 -25.61 -8.10
C LEU A 176 21.14 -25.17 -6.75
N THR A 177 20.93 -23.93 -6.38
CA THR A 177 21.35 -23.30 -5.12
C THR A 177 20.16 -22.57 -4.52
N VAL A 178 20.23 -22.26 -3.23
CA VAL A 178 19.22 -21.49 -2.52
C VAL A 178 19.70 -20.05 -2.35
N TYR A 179 18.86 -19.10 -2.75
CA TYR A 179 19.06 -17.67 -2.58
C TYR A 179 17.94 -17.12 -1.67
N SER A 180 18.27 -16.19 -0.78
CA SER A 180 17.26 -15.62 0.13
C SER A 180 17.63 -14.20 0.55
N TYR A 181 16.64 -13.30 0.52
CA TYR A 181 16.77 -11.90 0.93
C TYR A 181 15.56 -11.46 1.73
N GLY A 182 15.77 -10.53 2.68
CA GLY A 182 14.72 -10.02 3.56
C GLY A 182 14.15 -11.07 4.53
N THR A 183 14.85 -12.20 4.73
CA THR A 183 14.35 -13.38 5.46
C THR A 183 14.70 -13.35 6.95
N GLU A 184 14.92 -12.20 7.54
CA GLU A 184 15.22 -12.03 8.96
C GLU A 184 14.15 -12.69 9.83
N GLY A 185 14.59 -13.56 10.76
CA GLY A 185 13.70 -14.35 11.61
C GLY A 185 12.97 -15.51 10.89
N ILE A 186 13.37 -15.88 9.67
CA ILE A 186 12.89 -17.06 8.95
C ILE A 186 14.04 -18.07 8.82
N THR A 187 13.86 -19.27 9.34
CA THR A 187 14.82 -20.36 9.11
C THR A 187 14.61 -20.95 7.72
N VAL A 188 15.32 -20.38 6.73
CA VAL A 188 15.17 -20.72 5.30
C VAL A 188 15.34 -22.21 5.03
N ALA A 189 16.35 -22.86 5.64
CA ALA A 189 16.57 -24.30 5.48
C ALA A 189 15.39 -25.14 5.96
N PHE A 190 14.77 -24.76 7.08
CA PHE A 190 13.58 -25.43 7.61
C PHE A 190 12.38 -25.22 6.66
N LEU A 191 12.17 -23.99 6.18
CA LEU A 191 11.09 -23.66 5.25
C LEU A 191 11.21 -24.52 3.97
N ILE A 192 12.39 -24.54 3.34
CA ILE A 192 12.63 -25.34 2.14
C ILE A 192 12.42 -26.83 2.38
N SER A 193 12.99 -27.38 3.46
CA SER A 193 12.81 -28.79 3.82
C SER A 193 11.34 -29.15 3.98
N ARG A 194 10.57 -28.31 4.63
CA ARG A 194 9.13 -28.49 4.82
C ARG A 194 8.36 -28.47 3.50
N ILE A 195 8.67 -27.51 2.62
CA ILE A 195 8.06 -27.40 1.29
C ILE A 195 8.38 -28.64 0.45
N GLN A 196 9.65 -29.06 0.41
CA GLN A 196 10.08 -30.24 -0.33
C GLN A 196 9.40 -31.51 0.16
N LYS A 197 9.23 -31.67 1.48
CA LYS A 197 8.53 -32.82 2.06
C LYS A 197 7.06 -32.88 1.64
N ILE A 198 6.38 -31.74 1.60
CA ILE A 198 4.99 -31.65 1.11
C ILE A 198 4.95 -32.04 -0.36
N ARG A 199 5.86 -31.50 -1.18
CA ARG A 199 5.95 -31.82 -2.61
C ARG A 199 6.18 -33.32 -2.87
N GLN A 200 7.00 -33.97 -2.08
CA GLN A 200 7.24 -35.42 -2.21
C GLN A 200 6.01 -36.27 -1.87
N ASN A 201 5.21 -35.81 -0.92
CA ASN A 201 3.99 -36.51 -0.49
C ASN A 201 2.81 -36.34 -1.44
N GLU A 202 2.68 -35.19 -2.07
CA GLU A 202 1.53 -34.83 -2.94
C GLU A 202 1.79 -35.13 -4.44
N GLY A 203 3.04 -35.39 -4.81
CA GLY A 203 3.43 -35.68 -6.19
C GLY A 203 3.25 -34.49 -7.14
N ASN A 204 3.20 -34.76 -8.45
CA ASN A 204 3.09 -33.74 -9.50
C ASN A 204 1.70 -33.07 -9.62
N THR A 205 0.78 -33.37 -8.73
CA THR A 205 -0.59 -32.81 -8.72
C THR A 205 -0.72 -31.50 -7.94
N MET A 206 0.39 -31.00 -7.37
CA MET A 206 0.38 -29.76 -6.60
C MET A 206 -0.08 -28.56 -7.43
N GLN A 207 -1.11 -27.89 -6.93
CA GLN A 207 -1.55 -26.61 -7.50
C GLN A 207 -0.54 -25.51 -7.13
N SER A 208 -0.15 -24.72 -8.11
CA SER A 208 0.66 -23.51 -7.91
C SER A 208 -0.24 -22.27 -8.10
N PRO A 209 -0.27 -21.32 -7.17
CA PRO A 209 0.54 -21.21 -5.95
C PRO A 209 0.05 -22.07 -4.78
N MET A 210 0.99 -22.57 -3.98
CA MET A 210 0.68 -23.20 -2.69
C MET A 210 0.83 -22.17 -1.56
N MET A 211 -0.09 -22.19 -0.61
CA MET A 211 0.00 -21.38 0.60
C MET A 211 0.36 -22.25 1.81
N LEU A 212 1.42 -21.89 2.51
CA LEU A 212 1.92 -22.60 3.68
C LEU A 212 2.03 -21.64 4.88
N ARG A 213 1.44 -22.00 5.99
CA ARG A 213 1.61 -21.24 7.24
C ARG A 213 2.99 -21.53 7.84
N ILE A 214 3.82 -20.48 8.00
CA ILE A 214 5.15 -20.60 8.62
C ILE A 214 5.00 -20.55 10.15
N ASP A 215 4.35 -19.53 10.66
CA ASP A 215 4.06 -19.29 12.08
C ASP A 215 2.72 -18.54 12.28
N SER A 216 2.46 -18.02 13.47
CA SER A 216 1.23 -17.29 13.78
C SER A 216 1.06 -16.00 12.97
N SER A 217 2.17 -15.39 12.53
CA SER A 217 2.20 -14.07 11.89
C SER A 217 2.57 -14.10 10.41
N ARG A 218 3.07 -15.23 9.88
CA ARG A 218 3.62 -15.31 8.52
C ARG A 218 3.06 -16.47 7.72
N LEU A 219 2.85 -16.20 6.43
CA LEU A 219 2.49 -17.18 5.42
C LEU A 219 3.62 -17.27 4.38
N ALA A 220 3.83 -18.44 3.79
CA ALA A 220 4.62 -18.61 2.59
C ALA A 220 3.68 -18.80 1.39
N VAL A 221 3.90 -18.05 0.33
CA VAL A 221 3.26 -18.25 -0.97
C VAL A 221 4.29 -18.80 -1.92
N VAL A 222 4.10 -20.03 -2.38
CA VAL A 222 5.10 -20.83 -3.10
C VAL A 222 4.64 -21.06 -4.53
N TYR A 223 5.48 -20.73 -5.48
CA TYR A 223 5.37 -21.15 -6.89
C TYR A 223 6.40 -22.21 -7.21
N PHE A 224 5.97 -23.26 -7.88
CA PHE A 224 6.81 -24.39 -8.25
C PHE A 224 7.06 -24.43 -9.75
N GLY A 225 8.31 -24.77 -10.12
CA GLY A 225 8.70 -25.28 -11.41
C GLY A 225 9.00 -26.77 -11.36
N GLU A 226 9.61 -27.31 -12.41
CA GLU A 226 10.04 -28.70 -12.45
C GLU A 226 11.14 -29.00 -11.44
N ASN A 227 12.15 -28.14 -11.36
CA ASN A 227 13.32 -28.28 -10.49
C ASN A 227 13.59 -27.05 -9.63
N SER A 228 12.70 -26.09 -9.64
CA SER A 228 12.85 -24.82 -8.95
C SER A 228 11.61 -24.44 -8.14
N MET A 229 11.76 -23.46 -7.28
CA MET A 229 10.65 -22.79 -6.59
C MET A 229 11.01 -21.37 -6.25
N VAL A 230 9.97 -20.52 -6.16
CA VAL A 230 10.05 -19.16 -5.63
C VAL A 230 9.06 -19.04 -4.49
N VAL A 231 9.52 -18.50 -3.37
CA VAL A 231 8.73 -18.36 -2.15
C VAL A 231 8.73 -16.90 -1.73
N CYS A 232 7.56 -16.36 -1.45
CA CYS A 232 7.37 -15.07 -0.80
C CYS A 232 6.80 -15.32 0.60
N CYS A 233 7.32 -14.62 1.62
CA CYS A 233 6.92 -14.81 3.02
C CYS A 233 6.34 -13.53 3.62
N PRO A 234 5.14 -13.08 3.21
CA PRO A 234 4.51 -11.88 3.76
C PRO A 234 4.17 -12.05 5.24
N SER A 235 4.33 -10.97 6.01
CA SER A 235 3.82 -10.89 7.38
C SER A 235 2.35 -10.49 7.38
N ARG A 236 1.55 -11.00 8.32
CA ARG A 236 0.14 -10.60 8.46
C ARG A 236 0.04 -9.10 8.77
N GLY A 237 -0.80 -8.40 8.02
CA GLY A 237 -1.11 -6.97 8.23
C GLY A 237 -0.10 -5.99 7.64
N SER A 238 1.06 -6.43 7.12
CA SER A 238 2.06 -5.55 6.50
C SER A 238 2.05 -5.58 4.97
N VAL A 239 1.26 -6.48 4.38
CA VAL A 239 1.28 -6.67 2.92
C VAL A 239 0.46 -5.57 2.27
N GLN A 240 1.12 -4.72 1.52
CA GLN A 240 0.45 -3.97 0.48
C GLN A 240 -0.06 -4.99 -0.53
N GLU A 241 -1.37 -5.12 -0.65
CA GLU A 241 -2.05 -6.12 -1.50
C GLU A 241 -1.49 -6.10 -2.93
N ASN A 242 -1.11 -4.93 -3.42
CA ASN A 242 -0.49 -4.69 -4.72
C ASN A 242 0.88 -5.38 -4.89
N MET A 243 1.69 -5.47 -3.82
CA MET A 243 2.99 -6.14 -3.88
C MET A 243 2.84 -7.64 -4.00
N LEU A 244 1.86 -8.21 -3.29
CA LEU A 244 1.55 -9.62 -3.42
C LEU A 244 0.96 -9.94 -4.80
N GLN A 245 0.15 -9.05 -5.34
CA GLN A 245 -0.39 -9.17 -6.70
C GLN A 245 0.72 -9.13 -7.76
N LEU A 246 1.68 -8.21 -7.63
CA LEU A 246 2.86 -8.16 -8.50
C LEU A 246 3.70 -9.45 -8.39
N TYR A 247 3.89 -9.97 -7.17
CA TYR A 247 4.55 -11.26 -6.96
C TYR A 247 3.81 -12.39 -7.69
N HIS A 248 2.47 -12.45 -7.59
CA HIS A 248 1.65 -13.46 -8.29
C HIS A 248 1.79 -13.39 -9.82
N GLN A 249 1.97 -12.21 -10.38
CA GLN A 249 2.19 -12.04 -11.82
C GLN A 249 3.58 -12.50 -12.25
N MET A 250 4.60 -12.24 -11.45
CA MET A 250 6.00 -12.47 -11.82
C MET A 250 6.51 -13.87 -11.49
N ALA A 251 6.10 -14.45 -10.37
CA ALA A 251 6.63 -15.71 -9.88
C ALA A 251 6.57 -16.88 -10.89
N PRO A 252 5.50 -17.05 -11.70
CA PRO A 252 5.47 -18.11 -12.72
C PRO A 252 6.57 -17.96 -13.79
N TYR A 253 6.91 -16.73 -14.17
CA TYR A 253 7.98 -16.47 -15.14
C TYR A 253 9.36 -16.71 -14.53
N ILE A 254 9.57 -16.29 -13.29
CA ILE A 254 10.82 -16.51 -12.56
C ILE A 254 11.10 -17.99 -12.42
N VAL A 255 10.11 -18.77 -12.00
CA VAL A 255 10.24 -20.22 -11.85
C VAL A 255 10.64 -20.89 -13.16
N ARG A 256 9.99 -20.52 -14.27
CA ARG A 256 10.31 -21.07 -15.60
C ARG A 256 11.75 -20.76 -16.01
N GLU A 257 12.23 -19.54 -15.78
CA GLU A 257 13.60 -19.18 -16.11
C GLU A 257 14.63 -19.87 -15.21
N LEU A 258 14.33 -20.06 -13.93
CA LEU A 258 15.17 -20.85 -13.02
C LEU A 258 15.26 -22.32 -13.46
N ASP A 259 14.17 -22.89 -13.95
CA ASP A 259 14.17 -24.26 -14.52
C ASP A 259 15.04 -24.34 -15.79
N ASN A 260 14.97 -23.34 -16.66
CA ASN A 260 15.81 -23.27 -17.87
C ASN A 260 17.32 -23.26 -17.52
N ILE A 261 17.72 -22.49 -16.50
CA ILE A 261 19.10 -22.47 -16.01
C ILE A 261 19.51 -23.83 -15.46
N SER A 262 18.64 -24.45 -14.68
CA SER A 262 18.89 -25.77 -14.08
C SER A 262 19.07 -26.86 -15.13
N GLN A 263 18.29 -26.85 -16.19
CA GLN A 263 18.41 -27.80 -17.32
C GLN A 263 19.65 -27.52 -18.14
N GLY A 264 19.96 -26.28 -18.49
CA GLY A 264 21.18 -25.90 -19.20
C GLY A 264 22.47 -26.31 -18.48
N SER A 265 22.47 -26.25 -17.15
CA SER A 265 23.60 -26.71 -16.32
C SER A 265 23.74 -28.23 -16.30
N LYS A 266 22.67 -28.99 -16.43
CA LYS A 266 22.70 -30.44 -16.54
C LYS A 266 23.29 -30.91 -17.87
N ILE A 267 22.94 -30.23 -18.97
CA ILE A 267 23.44 -30.53 -20.32
C ILE A 267 24.97 -30.32 -20.40
N ARG A 268 25.48 -29.22 -19.83
CA ARG A 268 26.95 -28.96 -19.79
C ARG A 268 27.77 -29.97 -18.98
N LYS A 269 27.15 -30.68 -18.06
CA LYS A 269 27.83 -31.77 -17.30
C LYS A 269 27.86 -33.13 -18.02
N ILE A 270 27.14 -33.26 -19.14
CA ILE A 270 27.01 -34.49 -19.89
C ILE A 270 27.93 -34.51 -21.15
N GLU A 271 28.51 -33.37 -21.54
CA GLU A 271 29.53 -33.37 -22.61
C GLU A 271 30.82 -34.03 -22.05
N PRO A 272 31.22 -35.22 -22.50
CA PRO A 272 32.48 -35.82 -22.12
C PRO A 272 33.61 -34.98 -22.73
N ALA A 273 34.61 -34.69 -21.93
CA ALA A 273 35.86 -34.19 -22.45
C ALA A 273 36.39 -35.21 -23.47
N ILE A 274 36.39 -34.85 -24.76
CA ILE A 274 37.07 -35.57 -25.85
C ILE A 274 38.50 -35.08 -25.88
#